data_cadef91a5bb5f5019d28a026d058d480
#
_entry.id   cadef91a5bb5f5019d28a026d058d480
#
_cell.length_a   1.000
_cell.length_b   1.000
_cell.length_c   1.000
_cell.angle_alpha   90.00
_cell.angle_beta   90.00
_cell.angle_gamma   90.00
#
_symmetry.space_group_name_H-M   'P 1'
#
loop_
_entity.id
_entity.type
_entity.pdbx_description
1 polymer ?
#
loop_
_entity_poly.entity_id
_entity_poly.type
_entity_poly.pdbx_seq_one_letter_code
_entity_poly.pdbx_strand_id
1 'polypeptide(L)'
;MFTNNLPENDGILSPCSLVTEGLVRLMEDGGARPVVLTSASPTLPPDVRRLVVFLPESPVRLLSTLKRAAMLLEQSATPLPMLFLSRSPASWLWSTLLHQVAERRQLSAVRAAASDLPVPCLAALLRDVIPEGYPSLEQLADEEARALGKRPAGLTRPELNAILGLLCGYRASDQAKRRGISHKTLYNQRTAGLKKMVEHHPQMAARFPGSQIREQKSEPIAALCAFEREFVHAIHSRQIFPVFQPITDEHRQLRGMEILVRWRRNGSVLFPADFLPQLRSEYAWLVLTAFVLQEAVQNINLYSGEFYFAVNIPAAVASNE
;
A
#
# COMPACT_ATOMS: atom_id res chain seq x y z
N MET A 1 33.59 34.28 12.14
CA MET A 1 32.68 33.60 13.09
C MET A 1 31.71 32.78 12.25
N PHE A 2 31.98 31.50 12.08
CA PHE A 2 31.00 30.57 11.49
C PHE A 2 30.00 30.22 12.60
N THR A 3 28.82 30.79 12.56
CA THR A 3 27.71 30.32 13.38
C THR A 3 27.43 28.90 12.95
N ASN A 4 27.80 27.93 13.78
CA ASN A 4 27.30 26.55 13.69
C ASN A 4 25.79 26.60 13.90
N ASN A 5 25.03 26.86 12.84
CA ASN A 5 23.59 26.60 12.85
C ASN A 5 23.43 25.08 12.87
N LEU A 6 23.26 24.52 14.06
CA LEU A 6 22.79 23.17 14.23
C LEU A 6 21.40 23.07 13.54
N PRO A 7 21.10 21.99 12.81
CA PRO A 7 19.80 21.80 12.19
C PRO A 7 18.71 21.85 13.26
N GLU A 8 17.76 22.79 13.14
CA GLU A 8 16.73 23.07 14.15
C GLU A 8 15.34 22.58 13.77
N ASN A 9 15.13 22.27 12.49
CA ASN A 9 13.80 21.95 11.97
C ASN A 9 13.56 20.44 11.89
N ASP A 10 12.33 20.05 12.11
CA ASP A 10 11.86 18.68 11.90
C ASP A 10 11.19 18.57 10.53
N GLY A 11 11.62 17.63 9.70
CA GLY A 11 11.04 17.38 8.39
C GLY A 11 9.82 16.45 8.49
N ILE A 12 8.80 16.68 7.67
CA ILE A 12 7.65 15.78 7.51
C ILE A 12 7.58 15.33 6.07
N LEU A 13 7.58 14.02 5.84
CA LEU A 13 7.36 13.40 4.53
C LEU A 13 6.08 12.56 4.60
N SER A 14 5.00 13.07 4.03
CA SER A 14 3.72 12.39 4.01
C SER A 14 3.00 12.61 2.66
N PRO A 15 2.42 11.57 2.05
CA PRO A 15 1.59 11.72 0.85
C PRO A 15 0.12 12.02 1.17
N CYS A 16 -0.23 12.26 2.44
CA CYS A 16 -1.58 12.54 2.92
C CYS A 16 -1.64 13.90 3.58
N SER A 17 -2.38 14.85 2.99
CA SER A 17 -2.48 16.23 3.49
C SER A 17 -3.07 16.31 4.90
N LEU A 18 -4.09 15.51 5.21
CA LEU A 18 -4.70 15.47 6.54
C LEU A 18 -3.71 15.01 7.62
N VAL A 19 -2.93 13.96 7.34
CA VAL A 19 -1.90 13.48 8.26
C VAL A 19 -0.77 14.50 8.39
N THR A 20 -0.39 15.15 7.29
CA THR A 20 0.63 16.22 7.30
C THR A 20 0.20 17.35 8.23
N GLU A 21 -1.03 17.86 8.08
CA GLU A 21 -1.57 18.93 8.92
C GLU A 21 -1.62 18.52 10.41
N GLY A 22 -2.08 17.28 10.70
CA GLY A 22 -2.10 16.76 12.06
C GLY A 22 -0.71 16.67 12.68
N LEU A 23 0.29 16.19 11.92
CA LEU A 23 1.68 16.11 12.39
C LEU A 23 2.29 17.51 12.61
N VAL A 24 2.03 18.45 11.70
CA VAL A 24 2.47 19.85 11.85
C VAL A 24 1.98 20.41 13.18
N ARG A 25 0.69 20.33 13.46
CA ARG A 25 0.10 20.84 14.72
C ARG A 25 0.68 20.17 15.95
N LEU A 26 0.78 18.83 15.95
CA LEU A 26 1.33 18.09 17.08
C LEU A 26 2.81 18.47 17.37
N MET A 27 3.58 18.74 16.34
CA MET A 27 4.98 19.14 16.46
C MET A 27 5.11 20.61 16.90
N GLU A 28 4.27 21.51 16.38
CA GLU A 28 4.22 22.93 16.81
C GLU A 28 3.79 23.05 18.27
N ASP A 29 2.79 22.29 18.71
CA ASP A 29 2.36 22.21 20.12
C ASP A 29 3.49 21.70 21.03
N GLY A 30 4.39 20.87 20.50
CA GLY A 30 5.62 20.40 21.14
C GLY A 30 6.80 21.40 21.08
N GLY A 31 6.62 22.56 20.45
CA GLY A 31 7.66 23.61 20.30
C GLY A 31 8.62 23.37 19.13
N ALA A 32 8.39 22.37 18.27
CA ALA A 32 9.19 22.13 17.07
C ALA A 32 8.78 23.06 15.92
N ARG A 33 9.67 23.20 14.92
CA ARG A 33 9.40 23.92 13.66
C ARG A 33 9.36 22.92 12.52
N PRO A 34 8.18 22.42 12.14
CA PRO A 34 8.07 21.42 11.09
C PRO A 34 8.22 22.04 9.70
N VAL A 35 8.98 21.33 8.84
CA VAL A 35 9.15 21.64 7.41
C VAL A 35 8.54 20.49 6.60
N VAL A 36 7.51 20.79 5.83
CA VAL A 36 6.85 19.79 5.00
C VAL A 36 7.64 19.57 3.71
N LEU A 37 8.11 18.34 3.51
CA LEU A 37 8.79 17.93 2.29
C LEU A 37 7.76 17.51 1.24
N THR A 38 7.77 18.16 0.10
CA THR A 38 6.93 17.78 -1.04
C THR A 38 7.59 16.67 -1.85
N SER A 39 6.80 15.96 -2.67
CA SER A 39 7.34 14.97 -3.61
C SER A 39 8.30 15.58 -4.66
N ALA A 40 8.23 16.91 -4.86
CA ALA A 40 9.07 17.65 -5.78
C ALA A 40 10.40 18.14 -5.16
N SER A 41 10.56 18.09 -3.83
CA SER A 41 11.79 18.52 -3.18
C SER A 41 12.93 17.55 -3.49
N PRO A 42 13.97 17.89 -4.26
CA PRO A 42 14.99 16.94 -4.71
C PRO A 42 15.93 16.49 -3.56
N THR A 43 16.16 17.33 -2.60
CA THR A 43 17.10 17.12 -1.49
C THR A 43 16.46 17.44 -0.14
N LEU A 44 17.09 16.96 0.92
CA LEU A 44 16.75 17.36 2.29
C LEU A 44 17.25 18.80 2.53
N PRO A 45 16.42 19.69 3.09
CA PRO A 45 16.90 20.99 3.54
C PRO A 45 18.02 20.84 4.59
N PRO A 46 19.07 21.66 4.53
CA PRO A 46 20.26 21.48 5.39
C PRO A 46 19.99 21.72 6.88
N ASP A 47 18.90 22.37 7.20
CA ASP A 47 18.45 22.72 8.55
C ASP A 47 17.52 21.65 9.17
N VAL A 48 17.28 20.54 8.48
CA VAL A 48 16.45 19.43 9.00
C VAL A 48 17.30 18.49 9.83
N ARG A 49 16.99 18.40 11.13
CA ARG A 49 17.67 17.54 12.11
C ARG A 49 17.10 16.11 12.18
N ARG A 50 15.82 15.95 11.82
CA ARG A 50 15.10 14.67 11.86
C ARG A 50 14.01 14.64 10.78
N LEU A 51 13.64 13.45 10.33
CA LEU A 51 12.55 13.28 9.38
C LEU A 51 11.47 12.34 9.95
N VAL A 52 10.23 12.81 10.00
CA VAL A 52 9.05 12.00 10.28
C VAL A 52 8.40 11.60 8.98
N VAL A 53 8.27 10.30 8.74
CA VAL A 53 7.76 9.72 7.49
C VAL A 53 6.48 8.94 7.74
N PHE A 54 5.38 9.39 7.16
CA PHE A 54 4.14 8.63 7.19
C PHE A 54 4.03 7.72 5.97
N LEU A 55 3.89 6.42 6.21
CA LEU A 55 3.66 5.40 5.19
C LEU A 55 2.19 4.95 5.21
N PRO A 56 1.39 5.34 4.23
CA PRO A 56 0.00 4.93 4.14
C PRO A 56 -0.14 3.48 3.68
N GLU A 57 -1.32 2.89 3.86
CA GLU A 57 -1.60 1.52 3.40
C GLU A 57 -1.75 1.39 1.87
N SER A 58 -2.02 2.50 1.17
CA SER A 58 -2.10 2.49 -0.30
C SER A 58 -0.76 2.08 -0.92
N PRO A 59 -0.67 0.96 -1.66
CA PRO A 59 0.60 0.41 -2.13
C PRO A 59 1.44 1.37 -2.97
N VAL A 60 0.81 2.16 -3.84
CA VAL A 60 1.52 3.16 -4.66
C VAL A 60 2.17 4.22 -3.77
N ARG A 61 1.38 4.78 -2.85
CA ARG A 61 1.85 5.85 -1.97
C ARG A 61 2.86 5.32 -0.95
N LEU A 62 2.64 4.14 -0.39
CA LEU A 62 3.59 3.46 0.51
C LEU A 62 4.95 3.29 -0.16
N LEU A 63 5.00 2.63 -1.32
CA LEU A 63 6.25 2.33 -2.01
C LEU A 63 6.94 3.59 -2.55
N SER A 64 6.20 4.59 -3.03
CA SER A 64 6.78 5.83 -3.50
C SER A 64 7.39 6.65 -2.36
N THR A 65 6.68 6.71 -1.20
CA THR A 65 7.19 7.41 -0.01
C THR A 65 8.39 6.69 0.59
N LEU A 66 8.33 5.35 0.69
CA LEU A 66 9.46 4.53 1.17
C LEU A 66 10.69 4.70 0.28
N LYS A 67 10.51 4.66 -1.04
CA LYS A 67 11.60 4.92 -1.99
C LYS A 67 12.19 6.32 -1.78
N ARG A 68 11.34 7.32 -1.58
CA ARG A 68 11.78 8.69 -1.34
C ARG A 68 12.56 8.82 -0.03
N ALA A 69 12.07 8.23 1.06
CA ALA A 69 12.75 8.22 2.35
C ALA A 69 14.14 7.55 2.24
N ALA A 70 14.24 6.41 1.54
CA ALA A 70 15.51 5.74 1.30
C ALA A 70 16.52 6.61 0.52
N MET A 71 16.05 7.36 -0.49
CA MET A 71 16.91 8.30 -1.23
C MET A 71 17.43 9.41 -0.33
N LEU A 72 16.60 9.94 0.58
CA LEU A 72 17.02 10.98 1.53
C LEU A 72 18.06 10.44 2.53
N LEU A 73 17.90 9.19 3.00
CA LEU A 73 18.91 8.52 3.83
C LEU A 73 20.26 8.39 3.11
N GLU A 74 20.24 8.01 1.82
CA GLU A 74 21.48 7.90 1.03
C GLU A 74 22.19 9.24 0.76
N GLN A 75 21.42 10.32 0.65
CA GLN A 75 21.95 11.66 0.40
C GLN A 75 22.56 12.30 1.65
N SER A 76 22.22 11.81 2.84
CA SER A 76 22.71 12.34 4.10
C SER A 76 24.16 11.92 4.36
N ALA A 77 25.02 12.87 4.71
CA ALA A 77 26.42 12.58 5.04
C ALA A 77 26.58 11.79 6.36
N THR A 78 25.64 11.97 7.29
CA THR A 78 25.56 11.27 8.57
C THR A 78 24.23 10.54 8.69
N PRO A 79 24.11 9.52 9.57
CA PRO A 79 22.85 8.87 9.82
C PRO A 79 21.77 9.88 10.21
N LEU A 80 20.75 10.02 9.35
CA LEU A 80 19.63 10.92 9.57
C LEU A 80 18.62 10.26 10.54
N PRO A 81 18.34 10.89 11.70
CA PRO A 81 17.24 10.45 12.55
C PRO A 81 15.93 10.43 11.78
N MET A 82 15.34 9.24 11.62
CA MET A 82 14.12 9.04 10.85
C MET A 82 13.12 8.19 11.62
N LEU A 83 11.89 8.69 11.75
CA LEU A 83 10.78 8.00 12.37
C LEU A 83 9.74 7.64 11.31
N PHE A 84 9.55 6.34 11.06
CA PHE A 84 8.46 5.86 10.23
C PHE A 84 7.19 5.66 11.07
N LEU A 85 6.09 6.23 10.62
CA LEU A 85 4.74 5.96 11.11
C LEU A 85 4.05 5.05 10.10
N SER A 86 3.86 3.78 10.45
CA SER A 86 3.40 2.75 9.52
C SER A 86 2.66 1.63 10.21
N ARG A 87 1.77 0.95 9.46
CA ARG A 87 1.20 -0.35 9.85
C ARG A 87 1.94 -1.54 9.20
N SER A 88 2.93 -1.26 8.36
CA SER A 88 3.74 -2.33 7.77
C SER A 88 4.60 -3.01 8.85
N PRO A 89 4.79 -4.35 8.76
CA PRO A 89 5.66 -5.07 9.68
C PRO A 89 7.08 -4.48 9.72
N ALA A 90 7.63 -4.33 10.92
CA ALA A 90 8.98 -3.75 11.11
C ALA A 90 10.05 -4.57 10.41
N SER A 91 9.94 -5.90 10.43
CA SER A 91 10.85 -6.84 9.78
C SER A 91 10.84 -6.71 8.25
N TRP A 92 9.66 -6.48 7.64
CA TRP A 92 9.56 -6.22 6.21
C TRP A 92 10.12 -4.84 5.83
N LEU A 93 9.81 -3.82 6.62
CA LEU A 93 10.30 -2.46 6.42
C LEU A 93 11.82 -2.41 6.50
N TRP A 94 12.40 -3.01 7.53
CA TRP A 94 13.85 -3.15 7.71
C TRP A 94 14.51 -3.88 6.55
N SER A 95 13.98 -5.07 6.19
CA SER A 95 14.52 -5.86 5.08
C SER A 95 14.44 -5.12 3.74
N THR A 96 13.38 -4.31 3.53
CA THR A 96 13.26 -3.50 2.32
C THR A 96 14.27 -2.36 2.34
N LEU A 97 14.41 -1.61 3.43
CA LEU A 97 15.37 -0.50 3.53
C LEU A 97 16.82 -0.96 3.36
N LEU A 98 17.20 -2.13 3.88
CA LEU A 98 18.52 -2.74 3.66
C LEU A 98 18.85 -2.94 2.18
N HIS A 99 17.84 -3.17 1.34
CA HIS A 99 18.02 -3.29 -0.11
C HIS A 99 17.95 -1.95 -0.86
N GLN A 100 17.43 -0.89 -0.22
CA GLN A 100 17.31 0.43 -0.84
C GLN A 100 18.50 1.34 -0.52
N VAL A 101 19.15 1.16 0.63
CA VAL A 101 20.26 2.01 1.11
C VAL A 101 21.57 1.25 0.97
N ALA A 102 22.58 1.90 0.38
CA ALA A 102 23.88 1.25 0.11
C ALA A 102 24.64 0.95 1.39
N GLU A 103 24.63 1.88 2.35
CA GLU A 103 25.38 1.77 3.60
C GLU A 103 24.45 1.52 4.79
N ARG A 104 24.58 0.34 5.42
CA ARG A 104 23.78 -0.03 6.60
C ARG A 104 23.88 0.97 7.75
N ARG A 105 25.02 1.67 7.90
CA ARG A 105 25.20 2.70 8.94
C ARG A 105 24.14 3.81 8.85
N GLN A 106 23.65 4.14 7.65
CA GLN A 106 22.62 5.16 7.45
C GLN A 106 21.27 4.78 8.11
N LEU A 107 21.07 3.50 8.39
CA LEU A 107 19.85 3.00 9.03
C LEU A 107 19.93 2.97 10.56
N SER A 108 21.07 3.28 11.17
CA SER A 108 21.27 3.18 12.63
C SER A 108 20.37 4.11 13.44
N ALA A 109 20.01 5.27 12.88
CA ALA A 109 19.13 6.25 13.50
C ALA A 109 17.65 6.13 13.06
N VAL A 110 17.29 5.04 12.37
CA VAL A 110 15.91 4.80 11.92
C VAL A 110 15.09 4.12 13.01
N ARG A 111 13.88 4.64 13.22
CA ARG A 111 12.86 4.14 14.16
C ARG A 111 11.56 3.91 13.43
N ALA A 112 10.67 3.11 14.00
CA ALA A 112 9.32 2.93 13.48
C ALA A 112 8.33 2.87 14.64
N ALA A 113 7.12 3.37 14.39
CA ALA A 113 5.99 3.31 15.28
C ALA A 113 4.71 3.01 14.49
N ALA A 114 3.71 2.46 15.15
CA ALA A 114 2.41 2.24 14.54
C ALA A 114 1.76 3.59 14.16
N SER A 115 1.20 3.68 12.96
CA SER A 115 0.56 4.92 12.48
C SER A 115 -0.80 5.21 13.13
N ASP A 116 -1.34 4.29 13.91
CA ASP A 116 -2.59 4.36 14.64
C ASP A 116 -2.41 4.52 16.16
N LEU A 117 -1.22 4.94 16.60
CA LEU A 117 -0.98 5.29 17.99
C LEU A 117 -1.98 6.35 18.48
N PRO A 118 -2.46 6.26 19.74
CA PRO A 118 -3.23 7.34 20.36
C PRO A 118 -2.48 8.67 20.29
N VAL A 119 -3.19 9.77 20.02
CA VAL A 119 -2.61 11.10 19.86
C VAL A 119 -1.65 11.50 21.00
N PRO A 120 -1.94 11.25 22.31
CA PRO A 120 -1.00 11.56 23.37
C PRO A 120 0.33 10.78 23.28
N CYS A 121 0.28 9.51 22.86
CA CYS A 121 1.46 8.68 22.68
C CYS A 121 2.29 9.17 21.48
N LEU A 122 1.62 9.52 20.38
CA LEU A 122 2.28 10.09 19.20
C LEU A 122 2.93 11.45 19.53
N ALA A 123 2.22 12.34 20.27
CA ALA A 123 2.77 13.62 20.70
C ALA A 123 4.01 13.45 21.58
N ALA A 124 3.99 12.46 22.51
CA ALA A 124 5.15 12.15 23.33
C ALA A 124 6.35 11.68 22.49
N LEU A 125 6.10 10.81 21.49
CA LEU A 125 7.12 10.29 20.59
C LEU A 125 7.72 11.38 19.67
N LEU A 126 6.94 12.40 19.34
CA LEU A 126 7.39 13.50 18.47
C LEU A 126 8.18 14.59 19.19
N ARG A 127 8.20 14.63 20.54
CA ARG A 127 8.95 15.65 21.29
C ARG A 127 10.45 15.52 21.13
N ASP A 128 10.98 14.31 21.14
CA ASP A 128 12.40 14.03 21.09
C ASP A 128 12.84 13.63 19.69
N VAL A 129 14.04 14.00 19.28
CA VAL A 129 14.59 13.64 17.95
C VAL A 129 14.76 12.12 17.84
N ILE A 130 15.26 11.49 18.89
CA ILE A 130 15.30 10.05 19.09
C ILE A 130 14.86 9.82 20.54
N PRO A 131 13.64 9.32 20.77
CA PRO A 131 13.18 9.09 22.12
C PRO A 131 14.10 8.14 22.87
N GLU A 132 14.49 8.52 24.10
CA GLU A 132 15.39 7.74 24.93
C GLU A 132 14.73 6.36 25.24
N GLY A 133 15.50 5.29 25.06
CA GLY A 133 15.02 3.93 25.23
C GLY A 133 14.07 3.40 24.14
N TYR A 134 13.72 4.20 23.13
CA TYR A 134 12.88 3.72 22.03
C TYR A 134 13.69 2.82 21.06
N PRO A 135 13.21 1.59 20.79
CA PRO A 135 13.98 0.61 20.02
C PRO A 135 14.25 1.07 18.59
N SER A 136 15.39 0.68 18.05
CA SER A 136 15.69 0.90 16.63
C SER A 136 14.77 0.06 15.75
N LEU A 137 14.60 0.46 14.47
CA LEU A 137 13.85 -0.36 13.51
C LEU A 137 14.48 -1.75 13.37
N GLU A 138 15.80 -1.87 13.48
CA GLU A 138 16.50 -3.15 13.46
C GLU A 138 16.11 -4.04 14.64
N GLN A 139 16.08 -3.50 15.87
CA GLN A 139 15.67 -4.22 17.07
C GLN A 139 14.22 -4.72 16.97
N LEU A 140 13.30 -3.84 16.55
CA LEU A 140 11.90 -4.21 16.31
C LEU A 140 11.79 -5.32 15.25
N ALA A 141 12.55 -5.22 14.17
CA ALA A 141 12.57 -6.20 13.11
C ALA A 141 13.10 -7.58 13.58
N ASP A 142 14.10 -7.58 14.45
CA ASP A 142 14.67 -8.80 15.02
C ASP A 142 13.71 -9.46 16.03
N GLU A 143 13.00 -8.67 16.82
CA GLU A 143 11.98 -9.17 17.75
C GLU A 143 10.81 -9.79 17.00
N GLU A 144 10.30 -9.09 15.97
CA GLU A 144 9.22 -9.59 15.13
C GLU A 144 9.63 -10.86 14.36
N ALA A 145 10.84 -10.89 13.79
CA ALA A 145 11.36 -12.07 13.08
C ALA A 145 11.50 -13.27 14.00
N ARG A 146 11.93 -13.08 15.26
CA ARG A 146 11.98 -14.14 16.29
C ARG A 146 10.58 -14.66 16.62
N ALA A 147 9.60 -13.76 16.79
CA ALA A 147 8.22 -14.14 17.09
C ALA A 147 7.58 -14.94 15.94
N LEU A 148 7.86 -14.57 14.69
CA LEU A 148 7.35 -15.24 13.49
C LEU A 148 8.12 -16.50 13.09
N GLY A 149 9.29 -16.77 13.70
CA GLY A 149 10.17 -17.87 13.32
C GLY A 149 10.83 -17.71 11.93
N LYS A 150 10.60 -16.59 11.25
CA LYS A 150 11.17 -16.27 9.93
C LYS A 150 11.38 -14.77 9.76
N ARG A 151 12.37 -14.39 8.96
CA ARG A 151 12.56 -12.99 8.56
C ARG A 151 11.89 -12.76 7.20
N PRO A 152 10.95 -11.81 7.09
CA PRO A 152 10.32 -11.48 5.84
C PRO A 152 11.31 -10.99 4.78
N ALA A 153 11.09 -11.36 3.53
CA ALA A 153 11.90 -10.90 2.42
C ALA A 153 11.49 -9.47 2.00
N GLY A 154 12.42 -8.52 2.13
CA GLY A 154 12.25 -7.16 1.67
C GLY A 154 12.32 -7.01 0.14
N LEU A 155 11.83 -5.88 -0.38
CA LEU A 155 11.89 -5.54 -1.79
C LEU A 155 13.29 -5.04 -2.17
N THR A 156 13.90 -5.67 -3.15
CA THR A 156 15.12 -5.13 -3.78
C THR A 156 14.80 -3.86 -4.59
N ARG A 157 15.82 -3.02 -4.88
CA ARG A 157 15.64 -1.81 -5.72
C ARG A 157 15.00 -2.13 -7.08
N PRO A 158 15.45 -3.16 -7.82
CA PRO A 158 14.80 -3.54 -9.08
C PRO A 158 13.34 -3.94 -8.91
N GLU A 159 13.00 -4.73 -7.90
CA GLU A 159 11.63 -5.16 -7.61
C GLU A 159 10.72 -3.99 -7.24
N LEU A 160 11.17 -3.12 -6.32
CA LEU A 160 10.41 -1.93 -5.90
C LEU A 160 10.10 -1.03 -7.10
N ASN A 161 11.09 -0.75 -7.95
CA ASN A 161 10.88 0.05 -9.16
C ASN A 161 9.97 -0.65 -10.18
N ALA A 162 10.07 -1.98 -10.30
CA ALA A 162 9.23 -2.76 -11.21
C ALA A 162 7.76 -2.74 -10.77
N ILE A 163 7.51 -2.88 -9.46
CA ILE A 163 6.15 -2.82 -8.90
C ILE A 163 5.58 -1.41 -8.98
N LEU A 164 6.34 -0.38 -8.64
CA LEU A 164 5.87 1.00 -8.77
C LEU A 164 5.42 1.30 -10.20
N GLY A 165 6.20 0.91 -11.20
CA GLY A 165 5.80 1.10 -12.59
C GLY A 165 4.54 0.31 -12.97
N LEU A 166 4.35 -0.89 -12.42
CA LEU A 166 3.14 -1.68 -12.62
C LEU A 166 1.92 -1.00 -11.98
N LEU A 167 2.05 -0.56 -10.73
CA LEU A 167 0.99 0.10 -9.97
C LEU A 167 0.58 1.46 -10.58
N CYS A 168 1.55 2.18 -11.17
CA CYS A 168 1.30 3.41 -11.92
C CYS A 168 0.74 3.17 -13.33
N GLY A 169 0.49 1.92 -13.74
CA GLY A 169 -0.11 1.59 -15.03
C GLY A 169 0.87 1.61 -16.21
N TYR A 170 2.19 1.64 -15.98
CA TYR A 170 3.16 1.63 -17.08
C TYR A 170 3.13 0.30 -17.84
N ARG A 171 3.08 0.38 -19.16
CA ARG A 171 3.23 -0.80 -20.03
C ARG A 171 4.58 -1.47 -19.77
N ALA A 172 4.60 -2.80 -19.81
CA ALA A 172 5.84 -3.55 -19.56
C ALA A 172 6.95 -3.21 -20.57
N SER A 173 6.59 -3.01 -21.84
CA SER A 173 7.50 -2.58 -22.90
C SER A 173 8.21 -1.27 -22.57
N ASP A 174 7.43 -0.26 -22.16
CA ASP A 174 7.93 1.08 -21.91
C ASP A 174 8.81 1.11 -20.64
N GLN A 175 8.39 0.36 -19.61
CA GLN A 175 9.17 0.25 -18.38
C GLN A 175 10.49 -0.50 -18.61
N ALA A 176 10.49 -1.60 -19.37
CA ALA A 176 11.68 -2.36 -19.70
C ALA A 176 12.66 -1.50 -20.52
N LYS A 177 12.16 -0.81 -21.56
CA LYS A 177 12.95 0.10 -22.38
C LYS A 177 13.58 1.24 -21.56
N ARG A 178 12.82 1.92 -20.72
CA ARG A 178 13.34 3.00 -19.85
C ARG A 178 14.43 2.54 -18.88
N ARG A 179 14.40 1.27 -18.48
CA ARG A 179 15.35 0.68 -17.52
C ARG A 179 16.50 -0.06 -18.22
N GLY A 180 16.51 -0.16 -19.52
CA GLY A 180 17.53 -0.89 -20.30
C GLY A 180 17.58 -2.40 -19.99
N ILE A 181 16.44 -3.02 -19.67
CA ILE A 181 16.36 -4.45 -19.29
C ILE A 181 15.41 -5.19 -20.24
N SER A 182 15.56 -6.53 -20.29
CA SER A 182 14.67 -7.37 -21.08
C SER A 182 13.25 -7.43 -20.46
N HIS A 183 12.24 -7.69 -21.31
CA HIS A 183 10.87 -7.96 -20.85
C HIS A 183 10.80 -9.10 -19.82
N LYS A 184 11.58 -10.17 -20.07
CA LYS A 184 11.67 -11.33 -19.17
C LYS A 184 12.22 -10.93 -17.80
N THR A 185 13.28 -10.10 -17.77
CA THR A 185 13.86 -9.58 -16.53
C THR A 185 12.85 -8.73 -15.76
N LEU A 186 12.15 -7.81 -16.45
CA LEU A 186 11.12 -6.99 -15.84
C LEU A 186 9.97 -7.84 -15.28
N TYR A 187 9.50 -8.82 -16.03
CA TYR A 187 8.45 -9.73 -15.60
C TYR A 187 8.85 -10.48 -14.33
N ASN A 188 10.07 -11.02 -14.28
CA ASN A 188 10.57 -11.72 -13.10
C ASN A 188 10.64 -10.79 -11.88
N GLN A 189 11.11 -9.54 -12.05
CA GLN A 189 11.15 -8.54 -10.98
C GLN A 189 9.76 -8.16 -10.49
N ARG A 190 8.78 -7.97 -11.38
CA ARG A 190 7.39 -7.71 -11.02
C ARG A 190 6.80 -8.87 -10.23
N THR A 191 6.97 -10.10 -10.72
CA THR A 191 6.42 -11.31 -10.08
C THR A 191 7.04 -11.54 -8.70
N ALA A 192 8.37 -11.49 -8.57
CA ALA A 192 9.06 -11.68 -7.30
C ALA A 192 8.67 -10.60 -6.28
N GLY A 193 8.62 -9.35 -6.72
CA GLY A 193 8.25 -8.26 -5.83
C GLY A 193 6.76 -8.29 -5.43
N LEU A 194 5.83 -8.65 -6.34
CA LEU A 194 4.42 -8.82 -6.01
C LEU A 194 4.21 -9.92 -4.98
N LYS A 195 4.92 -11.06 -5.11
CA LYS A 195 4.87 -12.13 -4.13
C LYS A 195 5.20 -11.62 -2.73
N LYS A 196 6.31 -10.89 -2.59
CA LYS A 196 6.75 -10.30 -1.33
C LYS A 196 5.74 -9.26 -0.81
N MET A 197 5.15 -8.45 -1.70
CA MET A 197 4.14 -7.47 -1.30
C MET A 197 2.86 -8.12 -0.80
N VAL A 198 2.37 -9.16 -1.48
CA VAL A 198 1.12 -9.85 -1.09
C VAL A 198 1.28 -10.54 0.27
N GLU A 199 2.46 -11.06 0.60
CA GLU A 199 2.75 -11.67 1.90
C GLU A 199 2.50 -10.68 3.06
N HIS A 200 2.81 -9.39 2.87
CA HIS A 200 2.70 -8.34 3.91
C HIS A 200 1.51 -7.39 3.71
N HIS A 201 0.93 -7.40 2.53
CA HIS A 201 -0.23 -6.58 2.14
C HIS A 201 -1.24 -7.46 1.39
N PRO A 202 -1.98 -8.34 2.08
CA PRO A 202 -2.90 -9.31 1.46
C PRO A 202 -3.96 -8.68 0.54
N GLN A 203 -4.35 -7.42 0.81
CA GLN A 203 -5.26 -6.66 -0.04
C GLN A 203 -4.74 -6.47 -1.48
N MET A 204 -3.45 -6.61 -1.71
CA MET A 204 -2.88 -6.58 -3.05
C MET A 204 -3.14 -7.86 -3.84
N ALA A 205 -3.40 -8.98 -3.17
CA ALA A 205 -3.68 -10.25 -3.84
C ALA A 205 -4.91 -10.15 -4.76
N ALA A 206 -5.95 -9.47 -4.30
CA ALA A 206 -7.16 -9.22 -5.08
C ALA A 206 -6.89 -8.36 -6.34
N ARG A 207 -5.94 -7.44 -6.27
CA ARG A 207 -5.56 -6.57 -7.39
C ARG A 207 -4.63 -7.26 -8.40
N PHE A 208 -3.86 -8.26 -7.96
CA PHE A 208 -2.88 -8.99 -8.78
C PHE A 208 -3.01 -10.51 -8.54
N PRO A 209 -4.10 -11.14 -8.93
CA PRO A 209 -4.35 -12.56 -8.66
C PRO A 209 -3.25 -13.49 -9.21
N GLY A 210 -2.54 -13.07 -10.26
CA GLY A 210 -1.39 -13.81 -10.79
C GLY A 210 -0.17 -13.90 -9.86
N SER A 211 -0.08 -13.08 -8.81
CA SER A 211 1.05 -13.10 -7.87
C SER A 211 1.00 -14.24 -6.86
N GLN A 212 -0.18 -14.79 -6.59
CA GLN A 212 -0.38 -15.93 -5.66
C GLN A 212 -0.31 -17.30 -6.34
N ILE A 213 -0.46 -17.35 -7.67
CA ILE A 213 -0.70 -18.60 -8.44
C ILE A 213 0.50 -19.55 -8.47
N ARG A 214 1.70 -19.16 -8.03
CA ARG A 214 2.89 -20.01 -8.14
C ARG A 214 3.23 -20.88 -6.93
N GLU A 215 2.59 -20.71 -5.78
CA GLU A 215 2.85 -21.57 -4.59
C GLU A 215 1.73 -22.52 -4.23
N GLN A 216 0.50 -22.27 -4.65
CA GLN A 216 -0.53 -23.29 -4.62
C GLN A 216 -0.51 -23.98 -5.98
N LYS A 217 -0.18 -25.29 -5.97
CA LYS A 217 -0.31 -26.18 -7.11
C LYS A 217 -1.49 -25.79 -7.99
N SER A 218 -1.27 -25.70 -9.28
CA SER A 218 -2.13 -25.37 -10.42
C SER A 218 -3.61 -25.84 -10.41
N GLU A 219 -4.27 -25.95 -9.27
CA GLU A 219 -5.61 -26.52 -9.16
C GLU A 219 -6.80 -25.54 -9.33
N PRO A 220 -6.79 -24.25 -8.88
CA PRO A 220 -8.06 -23.51 -8.92
C PRO A 220 -8.54 -23.17 -10.33
N ILE A 221 -7.62 -22.79 -11.24
CA ILE A 221 -8.01 -22.41 -12.61
C ILE A 221 -8.23 -23.65 -13.51
N ALA A 222 -7.47 -24.72 -13.29
CA ALA A 222 -7.66 -25.98 -14.01
C ALA A 222 -8.97 -26.69 -13.61
N ALA A 223 -9.44 -26.46 -12.38
CA ALA A 223 -10.70 -27.00 -11.87
C ALA A 223 -11.94 -26.19 -12.31
N LEU A 224 -11.75 -24.95 -12.82
CA LEU A 224 -12.86 -24.12 -13.30
C LEU A 224 -13.49 -24.71 -14.56
N CYS A 225 -14.80 -24.72 -14.63
CA CYS A 225 -15.50 -25.03 -15.87
C CYS A 225 -15.26 -23.94 -16.93
N ALA A 226 -15.61 -24.22 -18.19
CA ALA A 226 -15.38 -23.27 -19.28
C ALA A 226 -16.06 -21.92 -19.05
N PHE A 227 -17.27 -21.94 -18.48
CA PHE A 227 -18.03 -20.74 -18.14
C PHE A 227 -17.32 -19.90 -17.05
N GLU A 228 -16.83 -20.53 -15.99
CA GLU A 228 -16.15 -19.83 -14.91
C GLU A 228 -14.80 -19.24 -15.34
N ARG A 229 -14.08 -19.92 -16.22
CA ARG A 229 -12.86 -19.33 -16.84
C ARG A 229 -13.18 -18.09 -17.64
N GLU A 230 -14.23 -18.12 -18.45
CA GLU A 230 -14.72 -16.96 -19.21
C GLU A 230 -15.15 -15.84 -18.27
N PHE A 231 -15.87 -16.16 -17.19
CA PHE A 231 -16.34 -15.22 -16.17
C PHE A 231 -15.17 -14.51 -15.47
N VAL A 232 -14.17 -15.26 -15.00
CA VAL A 232 -12.97 -14.70 -14.38
C VAL A 232 -12.20 -13.82 -15.37
N HIS A 233 -12.07 -14.26 -16.62
CA HIS A 233 -11.48 -13.44 -17.68
C HIS A 233 -12.27 -12.15 -17.93
N ALA A 234 -13.59 -12.23 -17.92
CA ALA A 234 -14.47 -11.07 -18.10
C ALA A 234 -14.31 -10.00 -17.00
N ILE A 235 -14.07 -10.41 -15.75
CA ILE A 235 -13.72 -9.47 -14.66
C ILE A 235 -12.39 -8.76 -14.98
N HIS A 236 -11.36 -9.50 -15.37
CA HIS A 236 -10.05 -8.92 -15.66
C HIS A 236 -10.03 -8.04 -16.91
N SER A 237 -10.89 -8.35 -17.90
CA SER A 237 -11.02 -7.57 -19.14
C SER A 237 -12.05 -6.43 -19.05
N ARG A 238 -12.58 -6.16 -17.84
CA ARG A 238 -13.62 -5.14 -17.58
C ARG A 238 -14.91 -5.31 -18.39
N GLN A 239 -15.21 -6.53 -18.80
CA GLN A 239 -16.52 -6.88 -19.37
C GLN A 239 -17.57 -7.00 -18.27
N ILE A 240 -17.16 -7.35 -17.03
CA ILE A 240 -17.97 -7.20 -15.84
C ILE A 240 -17.69 -5.83 -15.26
N PHE A 241 -18.76 -5.08 -14.98
CA PHE A 241 -18.69 -3.72 -14.52
C PHE A 241 -19.73 -3.45 -13.43
N PRO A 242 -19.46 -2.50 -12.50
CA PRO A 242 -20.40 -2.13 -11.46
C PRO A 242 -21.48 -1.21 -12.00
N VAL A 243 -22.65 -1.31 -11.41
CA VAL A 243 -23.74 -0.33 -11.49
C VAL A 243 -24.18 0.01 -10.08
N PHE A 244 -24.57 1.26 -9.87
CA PHE A 244 -24.91 1.81 -8.57
C PHE A 244 -26.40 2.04 -8.49
N GLN A 245 -27.08 1.32 -7.59
CA GLN A 245 -28.50 1.54 -7.32
C GLN A 245 -28.64 2.47 -6.13
N PRO A 246 -29.30 3.64 -6.28
CA PRO A 246 -29.45 4.59 -5.20
C PRO A 246 -30.36 4.05 -4.10
N ILE A 247 -29.96 4.28 -2.85
CA ILE A 247 -30.75 4.00 -1.65
C ILE A 247 -31.17 5.34 -1.07
N THR A 248 -32.49 5.57 -0.97
CA THR A 248 -33.07 6.82 -0.49
C THR A 248 -33.85 6.58 0.80
N ASP A 249 -33.98 7.63 1.61
CA ASP A 249 -34.87 7.65 2.76
C ASP A 249 -36.35 7.93 2.36
N GLU A 250 -37.22 8.05 3.34
CA GLU A 250 -38.65 8.36 3.17
C GLU A 250 -38.90 9.75 2.54
N HIS A 251 -37.91 10.65 2.67
CA HIS A 251 -37.94 11.99 2.04
C HIS A 251 -37.28 12.01 0.66
N ARG A 252 -36.97 10.83 0.09
CA ARG A 252 -36.31 10.68 -1.22
C ARG A 252 -34.89 11.29 -1.27
N GLN A 253 -34.25 11.48 -0.10
CA GLN A 253 -32.88 11.95 -0.01
C GLN A 253 -31.93 10.76 -0.19
N LEU A 254 -30.90 10.91 -1.02
CA LEU A 254 -29.90 9.89 -1.24
C LEU A 254 -29.12 9.64 0.05
N ARG A 255 -29.09 8.40 0.52
CA ARG A 255 -28.37 7.96 1.73
C ARG A 255 -27.22 7.02 1.43
N GLY A 256 -27.31 6.30 0.34
CA GLY A 256 -26.28 5.34 -0.05
C GLY A 256 -26.50 4.78 -1.43
N MET A 257 -25.65 3.83 -1.82
CA MET A 257 -25.73 3.15 -3.09
C MET A 257 -25.47 1.65 -2.90
N GLU A 258 -26.27 0.80 -3.52
CA GLU A 258 -25.98 -0.63 -3.62
C GLU A 258 -25.14 -0.88 -4.88
N ILE A 259 -24.04 -1.61 -4.72
CA ILE A 259 -23.16 -1.98 -5.83
C ILE A 259 -23.64 -3.30 -6.39
N LEU A 260 -24.15 -3.26 -7.60
CA LEU A 260 -24.57 -4.40 -8.37
C LEU A 260 -23.61 -4.61 -9.53
N VAL A 261 -23.55 -5.84 -10.07
CA VAL A 261 -22.70 -6.15 -11.21
C VAL A 261 -23.52 -6.41 -12.47
N ARG A 262 -22.91 -6.11 -13.61
CA ARG A 262 -23.46 -6.44 -14.94
C ARG A 262 -22.32 -7.04 -15.77
N TRP A 263 -22.67 -7.95 -16.66
CA TRP A 263 -21.70 -8.60 -17.56
C TRP A 263 -22.06 -8.29 -19.01
N ARG A 264 -21.17 -7.59 -19.70
CA ARG A 264 -21.26 -7.39 -21.15
C ARG A 264 -20.71 -8.62 -21.87
N ARG A 265 -21.59 -9.45 -22.40
CA ARG A 265 -21.24 -10.69 -23.09
C ARG A 265 -21.91 -10.76 -24.45
N ASN A 266 -21.14 -10.98 -25.50
CA ASN A 266 -21.65 -11.13 -26.88
C ASN A 266 -22.62 -10.03 -27.33
N GLY A 267 -22.31 -8.76 -26.99
CA GLY A 267 -23.13 -7.60 -27.36
C GLY A 267 -24.37 -7.38 -26.47
N SER A 268 -24.64 -8.26 -25.53
CA SER A 268 -25.75 -8.14 -24.57
C SER A 268 -25.24 -7.86 -23.15
N VAL A 269 -26.08 -7.24 -22.33
CA VAL A 269 -25.79 -7.03 -20.89
C VAL A 269 -26.59 -8.05 -20.09
N LEU A 270 -25.88 -8.94 -19.41
CA LEU A 270 -26.44 -9.95 -18.52
C LEU A 270 -26.58 -9.38 -17.10
N PHE A 271 -27.65 -9.77 -16.42
CA PHE A 271 -27.92 -9.47 -15.02
C PHE A 271 -27.40 -10.58 -14.10
N PRO A 272 -27.21 -10.30 -12.79
CA PRO A 272 -26.72 -11.30 -11.82
C PRO A 272 -27.52 -12.60 -11.87
N ALA A 273 -28.83 -12.57 -12.03
CA ALA A 273 -29.69 -13.74 -12.14
C ALA A 273 -29.34 -14.66 -13.32
N ASP A 274 -28.73 -14.12 -14.39
CA ASP A 274 -28.41 -14.87 -15.60
C ASP A 274 -27.09 -15.63 -15.48
N PHE A 275 -26.15 -15.18 -14.65
CA PHE A 275 -24.79 -15.75 -14.60
C PHE A 275 -24.36 -16.24 -13.21
N LEU A 276 -24.82 -15.65 -12.10
CA LEU A 276 -24.41 -16.07 -10.76
C LEU A 276 -24.79 -17.53 -10.44
N PRO A 277 -25.97 -18.04 -10.82
CA PRO A 277 -26.33 -19.45 -10.57
C PRO A 277 -25.41 -20.47 -11.26
N GLN A 278 -24.63 -20.03 -12.24
CA GLN A 278 -23.73 -20.91 -12.99
C GLN A 278 -22.31 -20.97 -12.33
N LEU A 279 -22.04 -20.10 -11.34
CA LEU A 279 -20.79 -20.11 -10.57
C LEU A 279 -20.88 -21.15 -9.47
N ARG A 280 -20.06 -22.19 -9.55
CA ARG A 280 -20.00 -23.30 -8.60
C ARG A 280 -18.71 -23.31 -7.78
N SER A 281 -17.61 -22.73 -8.33
CA SER A 281 -16.32 -22.73 -7.66
C SER A 281 -16.23 -21.58 -6.66
N GLU A 282 -15.66 -21.87 -5.49
CA GLU A 282 -15.32 -20.88 -4.47
C GLU A 282 -14.40 -19.78 -5.04
N TYR A 283 -13.48 -20.17 -5.92
CA TYR A 283 -12.55 -19.24 -6.54
C TYR A 283 -13.25 -18.19 -7.40
N ALA A 284 -14.25 -18.56 -8.22
CA ALA A 284 -15.00 -17.59 -9.04
C ALA A 284 -15.78 -16.59 -8.15
N TRP A 285 -16.33 -17.07 -7.04
CA TRP A 285 -16.99 -16.23 -6.04
C TRP A 285 -16.02 -15.28 -5.32
N LEU A 286 -14.84 -15.76 -4.94
CA LEU A 286 -13.79 -14.92 -4.33
C LEU A 286 -13.34 -13.81 -5.27
N VAL A 287 -13.13 -14.12 -6.56
CA VAL A 287 -12.74 -13.11 -7.56
C VAL A 287 -13.82 -12.06 -7.75
N LEU A 288 -15.10 -12.46 -7.80
CA LEU A 288 -16.21 -11.53 -7.88
C LEU A 288 -16.31 -10.63 -6.64
N THR A 289 -16.21 -11.23 -5.45
CA THR A 289 -16.28 -10.51 -4.18
C THR A 289 -15.14 -9.49 -4.07
N ALA A 290 -13.92 -9.89 -4.41
CA ALA A 290 -12.76 -9.00 -4.44
C ALA A 290 -12.96 -7.83 -5.42
N PHE A 291 -13.52 -8.08 -6.60
CA PHE A 291 -13.85 -7.04 -7.56
C PHE A 291 -14.88 -6.04 -7.00
N VAL A 292 -16.00 -6.52 -6.43
CA VAL A 292 -17.05 -5.65 -5.88
C VAL A 292 -16.53 -4.82 -4.69
N LEU A 293 -15.75 -5.43 -3.79
CA LEU A 293 -15.14 -4.71 -2.68
C LEU A 293 -14.13 -3.65 -3.15
N GLN A 294 -13.37 -3.94 -4.19
CA GLN A 294 -12.45 -2.96 -4.78
C GLN A 294 -13.20 -1.75 -5.36
N GLU A 295 -14.30 -1.98 -6.08
CA GLU A 295 -15.15 -0.91 -6.60
C GLU A 295 -15.80 -0.10 -5.47
N ALA A 296 -16.26 -0.76 -4.39
CA ALA A 296 -16.77 -0.09 -3.20
C ALA A 296 -15.74 0.85 -2.57
N VAL A 297 -14.52 0.36 -2.33
CA VAL A 297 -13.43 1.17 -1.74
C VAL A 297 -13.05 2.36 -2.62
N GLN A 298 -13.02 2.18 -3.95
CA GLN A 298 -12.73 3.30 -4.86
C GLN A 298 -13.80 4.39 -4.78
N ASN A 299 -15.07 4.01 -4.71
CA ASN A 299 -16.18 4.97 -4.64
C ASN A 299 -16.30 5.61 -3.25
N ILE A 300 -16.08 4.88 -2.15
CA ILE A 300 -16.02 5.45 -0.79
C ILE A 300 -14.94 6.55 -0.73
N ASN A 301 -13.79 6.33 -1.35
CA ASN A 301 -12.72 7.33 -1.36
C ASN A 301 -13.05 8.59 -2.20
N LEU A 302 -13.96 8.48 -3.18
CA LEU A 302 -14.42 9.62 -3.96
C LEU A 302 -15.49 10.45 -3.22
N TYR A 303 -16.35 9.80 -2.42
CA TYR A 303 -17.49 10.39 -1.73
C TYR A 303 -17.37 10.25 -0.20
N SER A 304 -16.20 10.55 0.33
CA SER A 304 -15.83 10.32 1.74
C SER A 304 -16.81 10.99 2.70
N GLY A 305 -17.53 10.16 3.46
CA GLY A 305 -18.43 10.60 4.55
C GLY A 305 -19.83 11.04 4.11
N GLU A 306 -20.14 11.06 2.81
CA GLU A 306 -21.45 11.51 2.31
C GLU A 306 -22.47 10.36 2.20
N PHE A 307 -22.01 9.17 1.75
CA PHE A 307 -22.87 8.03 1.45
C PHE A 307 -22.27 6.72 1.99
N TYR A 308 -23.16 5.77 2.31
CA TYR A 308 -22.72 4.38 2.52
C TYR A 308 -22.87 3.57 1.22
N PHE A 309 -22.04 2.52 1.08
CA PHE A 309 -22.09 1.60 -0.03
C PHE A 309 -22.45 0.20 0.48
N ALA A 310 -23.55 -0.35 -0.03
CA ALA A 310 -23.97 -1.71 0.26
C ALA A 310 -23.40 -2.66 -0.79
N VAL A 311 -22.89 -3.81 -0.37
CA VAL A 311 -22.38 -4.87 -1.23
C VAL A 311 -23.01 -6.21 -0.86
N ASN A 312 -23.33 -7.01 -1.85
CA ASN A 312 -23.83 -8.36 -1.67
C ASN A 312 -22.65 -9.33 -1.53
N ILE A 313 -22.51 -9.96 -0.37
CA ILE A 313 -21.50 -10.98 -0.12
C ILE A 313 -22.18 -12.35 -0.17
N PRO A 314 -21.72 -13.27 -1.04
CA PRO A 314 -22.27 -14.63 -1.11
C PRO A 314 -22.07 -15.40 0.19
N ALA A 315 -23.06 -16.19 0.61
CA ALA A 315 -22.97 -17.02 1.81
C ALA A 315 -21.77 -17.98 1.79
N ALA A 316 -21.40 -18.48 0.61
CA ALA A 316 -20.22 -19.35 0.43
C ALA A 316 -18.88 -18.67 0.78
N VAL A 317 -18.82 -17.33 0.74
CA VAL A 317 -17.62 -16.55 1.09
C VAL A 317 -17.71 -16.02 2.51
N ALA A 318 -18.92 -15.77 3.02
CA ALA A 318 -19.15 -15.22 4.36
C ALA A 318 -18.94 -16.25 5.50
N SER A 319 -18.92 -17.55 5.20
CA SER A 319 -18.79 -18.64 6.16
C SER A 319 -17.36 -19.20 6.32
N ASN A 320 -16.38 -18.63 5.64
CA ASN A 320 -14.97 -18.98 5.86
C ASN A 320 -14.40 -18.08 6.99
N GLU A 321 -14.39 -18.62 8.22
CA GLU A 321 -13.65 -18.11 9.36
C GLU A 321 -12.14 -18.35 9.22
#